data_772e593ece7d42d47b8e95952570d4a0
#
_entry.id   772e593ece7d42d47b8e95952570d4a0
#
_cell.length_a   1.000
_cell.length_b   1.000
_cell.length_c   1.000
_cell.angle_alpha   90.00
_cell.angle_beta   90.00
_cell.angle_gamma   90.00
#
_symmetry.space_group_name_H-M   'P 1'
#
loop_
_entity.id
_entity.type
_entity.pdbx_description
1 polymer ?
#
loop_
_entity_poly.entity_id
_entity_poly.type
_entity_poly.pdbx_seq_one_letter_code
_entity_poly.pdbx_strand_id
1 'polypeptide(L)'
;MIFFELVRIGIIRVWSAGSFYGAETYTLVAICRWVAPGCKVEIRGTDIDARMVARAREGRFSEDDARSAPAADLERAFDRDGSGWRAKPELRMMVKFATGDLLRDPVDKASFDLILCRNVVIYFTEPVRDALHERLASALRPGGYLMVGSSERVSAPQAFGLATAHPFIYRKS
;
A
#
# COMPACT_ATOMS: atom_id res chain seq x y z
N MET A 1 4.91 -11.96 9.37
CA MET A 1 5.93 -12.80 8.71
C MET A 1 6.58 -12.08 7.53
N ILE A 2 5.82 -11.52 6.56
CA ILE A 2 6.35 -10.79 5.39
C ILE A 2 7.32 -9.67 5.77
N PHE A 3 6.98 -8.83 6.74
CA PHE A 3 7.83 -7.73 7.19
C PHE A 3 9.18 -8.18 7.75
N PHE A 4 9.26 -9.36 8.38
CA PHE A 4 10.55 -9.89 8.88
C PHE A 4 11.51 -10.29 7.76
N GLU A 5 11.00 -10.70 6.60
CA GLU A 5 11.85 -10.96 5.42
C GLU A 5 12.34 -9.65 4.80
N LEU A 6 11.49 -8.62 4.77
CA LEU A 6 11.82 -7.29 4.22
C LEU A 6 12.80 -6.50 5.09
N VAL A 7 12.79 -6.68 6.41
CA VAL A 7 13.69 -5.97 7.36
C VAL A 7 15.18 -6.19 7.07
N ARG A 8 15.55 -7.29 6.41
CA ARG A 8 16.94 -7.57 6.04
C ARG A 8 17.52 -6.67 4.93
N ILE A 9 16.68 -5.87 4.26
CA ILE A 9 17.06 -5.12 3.04
C ILE A 9 17.62 -3.72 3.34
N GLY A 10 17.47 -3.21 4.58
CA GLY A 10 17.93 -1.86 4.97
C GLY A 10 17.02 -0.72 4.49
N ILE A 11 16.42 -0.80 3.30
CA ILE A 11 15.42 0.14 2.77
C ILE A 11 14.25 -0.66 2.24
N ILE A 12 13.06 -0.41 2.76
CA ILE A 12 11.81 -1.04 2.30
C ILE A 12 11.05 -0.02 1.45
N ARG A 13 10.80 -0.34 0.18
CA ARG A 13 10.02 0.47 -0.74
C ARG A 13 8.64 -0.14 -0.96
N VAL A 14 7.63 0.65 -0.66
CA VAL A 14 6.23 0.22 -0.69
C VAL A 14 5.42 1.12 -1.62
N TRP A 15 4.53 0.51 -2.39
CA TRP A 15 3.56 1.22 -3.20
C TRP A 15 2.12 0.84 -2.80
N SER A 16 1.35 1.83 -2.35
CA SER A 16 -0.11 1.72 -2.17
C SER A 16 -0.76 2.23 -3.47
N ALA A 17 -1.14 1.29 -4.34
CA ALA A 17 -1.71 1.53 -5.65
C ALA A 17 -3.24 1.60 -5.56
N GLY A 18 -3.85 2.76 -5.85
CA GLY A 18 -5.24 3.06 -5.54
C GLY A 18 -5.40 3.41 -4.06
N SER A 19 -4.61 4.39 -3.58
CA SER A 19 -4.50 4.72 -2.16
C SER A 19 -5.71 5.47 -1.58
N PHE A 20 -6.64 5.91 -2.44
CA PHE A 20 -7.81 6.69 -2.06
C PHE A 20 -7.42 7.87 -1.15
N TYR A 21 -8.11 8.11 -0.03
CA TYR A 21 -7.74 9.17 0.92
C TYR A 21 -6.64 8.77 1.93
N GLY A 22 -5.94 7.66 1.70
CA GLY A 22 -4.72 7.31 2.41
C GLY A 22 -4.89 6.50 3.69
N ALA A 23 -6.09 6.06 4.10
CA ALA A 23 -6.29 5.33 5.36
C ALA A 23 -5.46 4.04 5.43
N GLU A 24 -5.50 3.21 4.38
CA GLU A 24 -4.68 2.01 4.28
C GLU A 24 -3.18 2.32 4.28
N THR A 25 -2.80 3.35 3.53
CA THR A 25 -1.41 3.78 3.41
C THR A 25 -0.83 4.18 4.77
N TYR A 26 -1.55 4.96 5.57
CA TYR A 26 -1.09 5.36 6.91
C TYR A 26 -1.10 4.20 7.91
N THR A 27 -2.04 3.28 7.81
CA THR A 27 -2.01 2.03 8.59
C THR A 27 -0.73 1.25 8.31
N LEU A 28 -0.37 1.13 7.02
CA LEU A 28 0.85 0.46 6.60
C LEU A 28 2.12 1.17 7.11
N VAL A 29 2.16 2.50 7.05
CA VAL A 29 3.26 3.30 7.61
C VAL A 29 3.44 3.01 9.10
N ALA A 30 2.35 3.02 9.86
CA ALA A 30 2.37 2.73 11.29
C ALA A 30 2.92 1.31 11.56
N ILE A 31 2.43 0.31 10.84
CA ILE A 31 2.90 -1.07 10.94
C ILE A 31 4.41 -1.15 10.62
N CYS A 32 4.86 -0.58 9.51
CA CYS A 32 6.27 -0.57 9.13
C CYS A 32 7.15 0.06 10.21
N ARG A 33 6.70 1.18 10.79
CA ARG A 33 7.42 1.87 11.87
C ARG A 33 7.57 1.01 13.13
N TRP A 34 6.57 0.17 13.43
CA TRP A 34 6.57 -0.68 14.62
C TRP A 34 7.36 -1.97 14.44
N VAL A 35 7.25 -2.60 13.27
CA VAL A 35 7.88 -3.92 13.03
C VAL A 35 9.30 -3.82 12.47
N ALA A 36 9.67 -2.66 11.92
CA ALA A 36 10.97 -2.41 11.32
C ALA A 36 11.59 -1.07 11.76
N PRO A 37 11.74 -0.81 13.09
CA PRO A 37 12.14 0.51 13.60
C PRO A 37 13.54 0.95 13.14
N GLY A 38 14.39 0.00 12.72
CA GLY A 38 15.75 0.27 12.22
C GLY A 38 15.85 0.38 10.70
N CYS A 39 14.74 0.17 9.96
CA CYS A 39 14.76 0.22 8.50
C CYS A 39 14.30 1.59 8.00
N LYS A 40 14.94 2.06 6.93
CA LYS A 40 14.39 3.16 6.15
C LYS A 40 13.17 2.64 5.36
N VAL A 41 12.01 3.27 5.52
CA VAL A 41 10.79 2.92 4.80
C VAL A 41 10.40 4.09 3.90
N GLU A 42 10.21 3.80 2.62
CA GLU A 42 9.76 4.77 1.62
C GLU A 42 8.41 4.29 1.06
N ILE A 43 7.35 5.05 1.28
CA ILE A 43 6.01 4.68 0.83
C ILE A 43 5.52 5.68 -0.22
N ARG A 44 5.05 5.13 -1.34
CA ARG A 44 4.37 5.88 -2.40
C ARG A 44 2.88 5.51 -2.37
N GLY A 45 2.00 6.50 -2.23
CA GLY A 45 0.56 6.35 -2.45
C GLY A 45 0.17 6.98 -3.78
N THR A 46 -0.58 6.28 -4.62
CA THR A 46 -1.11 6.86 -5.87
C THR A 46 -2.60 6.59 -6.00
N ASP A 47 -3.32 7.58 -6.50
CA ASP A 47 -4.73 7.47 -6.83
C ASP A 47 -5.04 8.33 -8.07
N ILE A 48 -6.05 7.94 -8.84
CA ILE A 48 -6.47 8.70 -10.02
C ILE A 48 -7.24 9.98 -9.64
N ASP A 49 -7.92 9.98 -8.48
CA ASP A 49 -8.66 11.15 -7.99
C ASP A 49 -7.74 12.11 -7.22
N ALA A 50 -7.43 13.25 -7.86
CA ALA A 50 -6.59 14.29 -7.26
C ALA A 50 -7.16 14.85 -5.94
N ARG A 51 -8.49 14.82 -5.72
CA ARG A 51 -9.12 15.27 -4.48
C ARG A 51 -8.82 14.30 -3.35
N MET A 52 -8.83 12.98 -3.64
CA MET A 52 -8.46 11.95 -2.67
C MET A 52 -6.98 12.03 -2.33
N VAL A 53 -6.12 12.28 -3.31
CA VAL A 53 -4.69 12.52 -3.09
C VAL A 53 -4.45 13.76 -2.21
N ALA A 54 -5.18 14.85 -2.44
CA ALA A 54 -5.10 16.05 -1.59
C ALA A 54 -5.49 15.74 -0.15
N ARG A 55 -6.62 15.04 0.06
CA ARG A 55 -7.07 14.59 1.38
C ARG A 55 -6.05 13.65 2.05
N ALA A 56 -5.47 12.71 1.30
CA ALA A 56 -4.45 11.80 1.81
C ALA A 56 -3.22 12.55 2.35
N ARG A 57 -2.80 13.64 1.68
CA ARG A 57 -1.68 14.47 2.13
C ARG A 57 -1.94 15.18 3.46
N GLU A 58 -3.20 15.48 3.78
CA GLU A 58 -3.56 16.07 5.07
C GLU A 58 -3.40 15.07 6.22
N GLY A 59 -3.57 13.78 5.94
CA GLY A 59 -3.48 12.69 6.91
C GLY A 59 -4.55 12.76 7.99
N ARG A 60 -5.77 13.23 7.64
CA ARG A 60 -6.90 13.40 8.56
C ARG A 60 -7.93 12.31 8.36
N PHE A 61 -8.43 11.76 9.45
CA PHE A 61 -9.36 10.63 9.48
C PHE A 61 -10.49 10.91 10.48
N SER A 62 -11.67 10.40 10.17
CA SER A 62 -12.84 10.45 11.06
C SER A 62 -12.74 9.40 12.17
N GLU A 63 -13.62 9.50 13.17
CA GLU A 63 -13.81 8.42 14.17
C GLU A 63 -14.24 7.11 13.49
N ASP A 64 -15.07 7.17 12.44
CA ASP A 64 -15.51 5.99 11.71
C ASP A 64 -14.36 5.28 11.00
N ASP A 65 -13.39 6.02 10.47
CA ASP A 65 -12.18 5.44 9.88
C ASP A 65 -11.35 4.68 10.93
N ALA A 66 -11.38 5.15 12.17
CA ALA A 66 -10.58 4.63 13.28
C ALA A 66 -11.29 3.55 14.11
N ARG A 67 -12.60 3.33 13.92
CA ARG A 67 -13.46 2.52 14.81
C ARG A 67 -13.00 1.09 15.06
N SER A 68 -12.26 0.48 14.13
CA SER A 68 -11.78 -0.89 14.24
C SER A 68 -10.33 -1.00 14.72
N ALA A 69 -9.64 0.14 14.90
CA ALA A 69 -8.24 0.13 15.34
C ALA A 69 -8.17 0.13 16.88
N PRO A 70 -7.24 -0.64 17.48
CA PRO A 70 -7.00 -0.59 18.91
C PRO A 70 -6.61 0.84 19.36
N ALA A 71 -7.16 1.31 20.47
CA ALA A 71 -6.91 2.68 20.96
C ALA A 71 -5.41 2.97 21.15
N ALA A 72 -4.66 2.02 21.71
CA ALA A 72 -3.22 2.16 21.91
C ALA A 72 -2.43 2.34 20.60
N ASP A 73 -2.87 1.68 19.51
CA ASP A 73 -2.24 1.81 18.20
C ASP A 73 -2.58 3.16 17.57
N LEU A 74 -3.82 3.64 17.75
CA LEU A 74 -4.23 4.97 17.32
C LEU A 74 -3.40 6.05 18.01
N GLU A 75 -3.34 6.07 19.33
CA GLU A 75 -2.59 7.07 20.11
C GLU A 75 -1.09 7.05 19.80
N ARG A 76 -0.55 5.90 19.44
CA ARG A 76 0.85 5.75 19.05
C ARG A 76 1.15 6.37 17.68
N ALA A 77 0.22 6.32 16.73
CA ALA A 77 0.41 6.70 15.33
C ALA A 77 -0.26 8.02 14.95
N PHE A 78 -1.30 8.42 15.68
CA PHE A 78 -2.15 9.57 15.36
C PHE A 78 -2.35 10.46 16.57
N ASP A 79 -2.55 11.74 16.34
CA ASP A 79 -2.96 12.72 17.34
C ASP A 79 -4.46 13.01 17.17
N ARG A 80 -5.12 13.41 18.25
CA ARG A 80 -6.50 13.92 18.19
C ARG A 80 -6.53 15.23 17.39
N ASP A 81 -7.50 15.34 16.48
CA ASP A 81 -7.71 16.53 15.64
C ASP A 81 -9.23 16.81 15.54
N GLY A 82 -9.72 17.65 16.42
CA GLY A 82 -11.16 17.87 16.60
C GLY A 82 -11.88 16.58 17.00
N SER A 83 -12.92 16.21 16.24
CA SER A 83 -13.67 14.96 16.42
C SER A 83 -13.05 13.76 15.70
N GLY A 84 -11.80 13.85 15.27
CA GLY A 84 -11.14 12.77 14.51
C GLY A 84 -9.68 12.60 14.88
N TRP A 85 -8.91 12.12 13.92
CA TRP A 85 -7.52 11.76 14.08
C TRP A 85 -6.66 12.34 12.97
N ARG A 86 -5.43 12.67 13.28
CA ARG A 86 -4.43 13.11 12.31
C ARG A 86 -3.15 12.30 12.45
N ALA A 87 -2.64 11.77 11.35
CA ALA A 87 -1.37 11.08 11.35
C ALA A 87 -0.25 11.99 11.87
N LYS A 88 0.59 11.46 12.76
CA LYS A 88 1.71 12.21 13.35
C LYS A 88 2.68 12.67 12.26
N PRO A 89 3.38 13.80 12.45
CA PRO A 89 4.28 14.38 11.45
C PRO A 89 5.30 13.38 10.92
N GLU A 90 5.90 12.56 11.78
CA GLU A 90 6.90 11.55 11.42
C GLU A 90 6.34 10.48 10.47
N LEU A 91 5.06 10.10 10.60
CA LEU A 91 4.42 9.17 9.67
C LEU A 91 4.15 9.84 8.31
N ARG A 92 3.69 11.10 8.34
CA ARG A 92 3.42 11.85 7.11
C ARG A 92 4.68 12.09 6.27
N MET A 93 5.85 12.22 6.90
CA MET A 93 7.13 12.35 6.21
C MET A 93 7.57 11.07 5.49
N MET A 94 7.06 9.90 5.88
CA MET A 94 7.40 8.60 5.28
C MET A 94 6.63 8.31 4.00
N VAL A 95 5.60 9.10 3.68
CA VAL A 95 4.71 8.85 2.54
C VAL A 95 4.79 9.99 1.54
N LYS A 96 4.84 9.62 0.26
CA LYS A 96 4.65 10.56 -0.86
C LYS A 96 3.39 10.17 -1.62
N PHE A 97 2.41 11.07 -1.62
CA PHE A 97 1.19 10.89 -2.40
C PHE A 97 1.26 11.64 -3.73
N ALA A 98 0.84 10.97 -4.80
CA ALA A 98 0.78 11.53 -6.15
C ALA A 98 -0.50 11.09 -6.87
N THR A 99 -1.03 11.96 -7.72
CA THR A 99 -2.05 11.55 -8.69
C THR A 99 -1.40 10.67 -9.74
N GLY A 100 -2.07 9.57 -10.11
CA GLY A 100 -1.56 8.66 -11.11
C GLY A 100 -2.61 7.66 -11.60
N ASP A 101 -2.50 7.30 -12.87
CA ASP A 101 -3.33 6.29 -13.53
C ASP A 101 -2.58 4.94 -13.56
N LEU A 102 -3.08 3.96 -12.79
CA LEU A 102 -2.46 2.64 -12.69
C LEU A 102 -2.39 1.90 -14.03
N LEU A 103 -3.26 2.25 -14.99
CA LEU A 103 -3.32 1.59 -16.29
C LEU A 103 -2.41 2.25 -17.34
N ARG A 104 -2.10 3.53 -17.20
CA ARG A 104 -1.44 4.33 -18.25
C ARG A 104 -0.07 4.83 -17.87
N ASP A 105 0.13 5.27 -16.62
CA ASP A 105 1.39 5.90 -16.21
C ASP A 105 2.57 4.91 -16.25
N PRO A 106 3.78 5.38 -16.53
CA PRO A 106 4.98 4.55 -16.47
C PRO A 106 5.14 3.89 -15.09
N VAL A 107 5.59 2.64 -15.11
CA VAL A 107 5.85 1.85 -13.90
C VAL A 107 7.34 1.66 -13.73
N ASP A 108 7.85 1.99 -12.55
CA ASP A 108 9.25 1.75 -12.17
C ASP A 108 9.47 0.24 -11.96
N LYS A 109 10.10 -0.43 -12.94
CA LYS A 109 10.33 -1.88 -12.92
C LYS A 109 11.25 -2.28 -11.77
N ALA A 110 10.95 -3.42 -11.14
CA ALA A 110 11.76 -4.03 -10.08
C ALA A 110 12.17 -3.05 -8.96
N SER A 111 11.27 -2.15 -8.56
CA SER A 111 11.56 -1.04 -7.65
C SER A 111 10.93 -1.18 -6.27
N PHE A 112 9.90 -2.01 -6.14
CA PHE A 112 9.15 -2.13 -4.88
C PHE A 112 9.32 -3.50 -4.23
N ASP A 113 9.40 -3.49 -2.91
CA ASP A 113 9.45 -4.69 -2.06
C ASP A 113 8.05 -5.19 -1.71
N LEU A 114 7.09 -4.24 -1.63
CA LEU A 114 5.69 -4.53 -1.34
C LEU A 114 4.80 -3.60 -2.16
N ILE A 115 3.79 -4.16 -2.81
CA ILE A 115 2.73 -3.40 -3.47
C ILE A 115 1.39 -3.82 -2.86
N LEU A 116 0.59 -2.84 -2.41
CA LEU A 116 -0.80 -3.02 -2.05
C LEU A 116 -1.66 -2.49 -3.20
N CYS A 117 -2.53 -3.33 -3.75
CA CYS A 117 -3.55 -2.92 -4.71
C CYS A 117 -4.87 -3.59 -4.27
N ARG A 118 -5.63 -2.92 -3.42
CA ARG A 118 -6.80 -3.49 -2.76
C ARG A 118 -8.05 -2.70 -3.12
N ASN A 119 -9.11 -3.44 -3.41
CA ASN A 119 -10.42 -2.88 -3.77
C ASN A 119 -10.39 -1.97 -5.01
N VAL A 120 -9.49 -2.25 -5.95
CA VAL A 120 -9.30 -1.50 -7.20
C VAL A 120 -9.78 -2.31 -8.39
N VAL A 121 -9.35 -3.57 -8.50
CA VAL A 121 -9.62 -4.40 -9.70
C VAL A 121 -11.08 -4.83 -9.81
N ILE A 122 -11.86 -4.68 -8.76
CA ILE A 122 -13.32 -4.99 -8.76
C ILE A 122 -14.11 -4.15 -9.76
N TYR A 123 -13.56 -3.02 -10.20
CA TYR A 123 -14.18 -2.11 -11.18
C TYR A 123 -13.78 -2.41 -12.63
N PHE A 124 -12.89 -3.38 -12.86
CA PHE A 124 -12.31 -3.65 -14.18
C PHE A 124 -12.80 -4.97 -14.79
N THR A 125 -12.83 -5.02 -16.11
CA THR A 125 -13.01 -6.28 -16.86
C THR A 125 -11.79 -7.18 -16.69
N GLU A 126 -11.95 -8.47 -16.95
CA GLU A 126 -10.87 -9.46 -16.76
C GLU A 126 -9.58 -9.10 -17.54
N PRO A 127 -9.63 -8.73 -18.84
CA PRO A 127 -8.40 -8.35 -19.55
C PRO A 127 -7.68 -7.13 -18.95
N VAL A 128 -8.44 -6.15 -18.42
CA VAL A 128 -7.88 -4.96 -17.79
C VAL A 128 -7.26 -5.31 -16.43
N ARG A 129 -7.88 -6.22 -15.68
CA ARG A 129 -7.31 -6.74 -14.41
C ARG A 129 -5.99 -7.44 -14.64
N ASP A 130 -5.92 -8.31 -15.65
CA ASP A 130 -4.71 -9.06 -15.97
C ASP A 130 -3.58 -8.12 -16.40
N ALA A 131 -3.87 -7.15 -17.27
CA ALA A 131 -2.91 -6.12 -17.66
C ALA A 131 -2.39 -5.32 -16.44
N LEU A 132 -3.27 -4.98 -15.49
CA LEU A 132 -2.86 -4.30 -14.27
C LEU A 132 -2.00 -5.22 -13.38
N HIS A 133 -2.37 -6.48 -13.19
CA HIS A 133 -1.58 -7.43 -12.41
C HIS A 133 -0.18 -7.65 -13.01
N GLU A 134 -0.06 -7.74 -14.34
CA GLU A 134 1.23 -7.80 -15.03
C GLU A 134 2.09 -6.57 -14.74
N ARG A 135 1.51 -5.37 -14.82
CA ARG A 135 2.19 -4.11 -14.53
C ARG A 135 2.68 -4.07 -13.08
N LEU A 136 1.82 -4.41 -12.11
CA LEU A 136 2.19 -4.46 -10.69
C LEU A 136 3.28 -5.51 -10.43
N ALA A 137 3.18 -6.69 -11.04
CA ALA A 137 4.19 -7.74 -10.94
C ALA A 137 5.54 -7.30 -11.53
N SER A 138 5.53 -6.49 -12.61
CA SER A 138 6.76 -5.95 -13.20
C SER A 138 7.45 -4.91 -12.31
N ALA A 139 6.67 -4.20 -11.47
CA ALA A 139 7.17 -3.20 -10.54
C ALA A 139 7.82 -3.83 -9.30
N LEU A 140 7.46 -5.06 -8.96
CA LEU A 140 8.05 -5.79 -7.85
C LEU A 140 9.46 -6.26 -8.16
N ARG A 141 10.34 -6.15 -7.16
CA ARG A 141 11.63 -6.85 -7.16
C ARG A 141 11.43 -8.36 -7.06
N PRO A 142 12.39 -9.17 -7.51
CA PRO A 142 12.44 -10.58 -7.13
C PRO A 142 12.35 -10.73 -5.60
N GLY A 143 11.48 -11.61 -5.14
CA GLY A 143 11.19 -11.81 -3.72
C GLY A 143 10.21 -10.80 -3.10
N GLY A 144 9.80 -9.75 -3.82
CA GLY A 144 8.79 -8.78 -3.37
C GLY A 144 7.37 -9.34 -3.35
N TYR A 145 6.45 -8.62 -2.72
CA TYR A 145 5.10 -9.09 -2.46
C TYR A 145 4.03 -8.18 -3.06
N LEU A 146 3.00 -8.78 -3.66
CA LEU A 146 1.75 -8.13 -4.06
C LEU A 146 0.64 -8.55 -3.08
N MET A 147 -0.03 -7.58 -2.46
CA MET A 147 -1.22 -7.80 -1.64
C MET A 147 -2.44 -7.22 -2.36
N VAL A 148 -3.47 -8.04 -2.54
CA VAL A 148 -4.77 -7.65 -3.12
C VAL A 148 -5.86 -7.65 -2.06
N GLY A 149 -7.05 -7.13 -2.38
CA GLY A 149 -8.20 -7.13 -1.49
C GLY A 149 -8.74 -8.54 -1.20
N SER A 150 -9.46 -8.70 -0.09
CA SER A 150 -9.99 -10.00 0.37
C SER A 150 -11.04 -10.62 -0.57
N SER A 151 -11.64 -9.81 -1.43
CA SER A 151 -12.58 -10.25 -2.49
C SER A 151 -11.91 -10.37 -3.87
N GLU A 152 -10.60 -10.12 -3.95
CA GLU A 152 -9.86 -10.07 -5.20
C GLU A 152 -8.90 -11.26 -5.32
N ARG A 153 -8.58 -11.63 -6.57
CA ARG A 153 -7.63 -12.70 -6.89
C ARG A 153 -6.84 -12.34 -8.15
N VAL A 154 -5.60 -12.79 -8.20
CA VAL A 154 -4.83 -12.84 -9.45
C VAL A 154 -5.19 -14.16 -10.14
N SER A 155 -5.78 -14.10 -11.34
CA SER A 155 -6.36 -15.26 -12.02
C SER A 155 -5.32 -16.31 -12.41
N ALA A 156 -4.17 -15.88 -12.92
CA ALA A 156 -3.07 -16.75 -13.33
C ALA A 156 -1.73 -16.19 -12.83
N PRO A 157 -1.44 -16.24 -11.53
CA PRO A 157 -0.29 -15.55 -10.95
C PRO A 157 1.04 -16.00 -11.56
N GLN A 158 1.17 -17.28 -11.94
CA GLN A 158 2.38 -17.82 -12.56
C GLN A 158 2.70 -17.16 -13.91
N ALA A 159 1.68 -16.74 -14.67
CA ALA A 159 1.87 -16.02 -15.95
C ALA A 159 2.60 -14.69 -15.75
N PHE A 160 2.49 -14.08 -14.57
CA PHE A 160 3.14 -12.82 -14.19
C PHE A 160 4.41 -13.04 -13.34
N GLY A 161 4.87 -14.30 -13.19
CA GLY A 161 5.99 -14.63 -12.31
C GLY A 161 5.66 -14.42 -10.84
N LEU A 162 4.41 -14.65 -10.44
CA LEU A 162 3.94 -14.59 -9.06
C LEU A 162 3.58 -15.98 -8.55
N ALA A 163 3.88 -16.26 -7.29
CA ALA A 163 3.43 -17.45 -6.58
C ALA A 163 2.59 -17.07 -5.37
N THR A 164 1.53 -17.81 -5.08
CA THR A 164 0.72 -17.57 -3.87
C THR A 164 1.55 -17.88 -2.63
N ALA A 165 1.77 -16.87 -1.79
CA ALA A 165 2.49 -17.00 -0.53
C ALA A 165 1.52 -17.18 0.66
N HIS A 166 0.43 -16.43 0.67
CA HIS A 166 -0.68 -16.49 1.64
C HIS A 166 -1.99 -16.14 0.93
N PRO A 167 -3.16 -16.34 1.55
CA PRO A 167 -4.40 -15.82 1.01
C PRO A 167 -4.26 -14.33 0.67
N PHE A 168 -4.59 -13.95 -0.57
CA PHE A 168 -4.52 -12.56 -1.09
C PHE A 168 -3.11 -11.96 -1.20
N ILE A 169 -2.06 -12.75 -0.96
CA ILE A 169 -0.67 -12.30 -1.00
C ILE A 169 0.12 -13.19 -1.93
N TYR A 170 0.81 -12.55 -2.88
CA TYR A 170 1.61 -13.20 -3.91
C TYR A 170 3.05 -12.73 -3.82
N ARG A 171 3.99 -13.64 -4.03
CA ARG A 171 5.43 -13.35 -4.03
C ARG A 171 5.97 -13.38 -5.45
N LYS A 172 6.77 -12.40 -5.82
CA LYS A 172 7.50 -12.35 -7.08
C LYS A 172 8.65 -13.36 -7.07
N SER A 173 8.74 -14.17 -8.13
CA SER A 173 9.84 -15.11 -8.38
C SER A 173 11.15 -14.38 -8.65
#